data_d9258babec677ec1f84ca1a7949634e7
#
_entry.id   d9258babec677ec1f84ca1a7949634e7
#
_cell.length_a   1.000
_cell.length_b   1.000
_cell.length_c   1.000
_cell.angle_alpha   90.00
_cell.angle_beta   90.00
_cell.angle_gamma   90.00
#
_symmetry.space_group_name_H-M   'P 1'
#
loop_
_entity.id
_entity.type
_entity.pdbx_description
1 polymer ?
#
loop_
_entity_poly.entity_id
_entity_poly.type
_entity_poly.pdbx_seq_one_letter_code
_entity_poly.pdbx_strand_id
1 'polypeptide(L)'
;YYATGALNIDTAADVVEGIGQGCELSGCALVGGETAEMPGMYEGDDYDLAGFCVGVVEKSEIIDGSKVSAGDALIGIASSGPHSNGYSLVRKILEVSGASTNQPLGDKTLGQALLAPTTIYVKALLQLFKSVEVKALSHITGGGLLENIPRVLPDNCNAGINTDSWQWPEVFNWLQQQGNVETNEMYRTFNCGVGMVVCVAQE
;
A
#
# COMPACT_ATOMS: atom_id res chain seq x y z
N TYR A 1 -17.86 -4.56 3.08
CA TYR A 1 -18.25 -5.69 3.90
C TYR A 1 -17.46 -5.70 5.20
N TYR A 2 -18.15 -5.73 6.33
CA TYR A 2 -17.60 -5.81 7.68
C TYR A 2 -18.09 -7.12 8.33
N ALA A 3 -17.16 -7.99 8.72
CA ALA A 3 -17.49 -9.26 9.34
C ALA A 3 -16.82 -9.38 10.72
N THR A 4 -17.56 -9.82 11.72
CA THR A 4 -17.09 -9.95 13.11
C THR A 4 -17.82 -11.08 13.84
N GLY A 5 -17.34 -11.49 15.01
CA GLY A 5 -18.04 -12.48 15.87
C GLY A 5 -19.25 -11.88 16.57
N ALA A 6 -19.10 -10.67 17.08
CA ALA A 6 -20.18 -9.88 17.71
C ALA A 6 -19.94 -8.40 17.40
N LEU A 7 -20.98 -7.70 16.98
CA LEU A 7 -20.88 -6.31 16.54
C LEU A 7 -20.61 -5.37 17.72
N ASN A 8 -19.47 -4.71 17.69
CA ASN A 8 -19.19 -3.52 18.50
C ASN A 8 -19.54 -2.28 17.66
N ILE A 9 -20.56 -1.54 18.07
CA ILE A 9 -21.11 -0.40 17.31
C ILE A 9 -20.08 0.73 17.21
N ASP A 10 -19.33 1.02 18.26
CA ASP A 10 -18.34 2.09 18.27
C ASP A 10 -17.19 1.78 17.32
N THR A 11 -16.64 0.58 17.40
CA THR A 11 -15.59 0.12 16.46
C THR A 11 -16.08 0.11 15.00
N ALA A 12 -17.30 -0.34 14.77
CA ALA A 12 -17.88 -0.35 13.41
C ALA A 12 -18.10 1.09 12.88
N ALA A 13 -18.50 2.02 13.73
CA ALA A 13 -18.66 3.43 13.37
C ALA A 13 -17.32 4.05 12.96
N ASP A 14 -16.26 3.84 13.74
CA ASP A 14 -14.90 4.32 13.44
C ASP A 14 -14.38 3.74 12.11
N VAL A 15 -14.61 2.45 11.86
CA VAL A 15 -14.23 1.80 10.60
C VAL A 15 -14.97 2.40 9.41
N VAL A 16 -16.29 2.58 9.52
CA VAL A 16 -17.11 3.16 8.43
C VAL A 16 -16.74 4.63 8.20
N GLU A 17 -16.44 5.39 9.25
CA GLU A 17 -15.93 6.76 9.11
C GLU A 17 -14.61 6.77 8.34
N GLY A 18 -13.64 5.89 8.69
CA GLY A 18 -12.37 5.76 7.97
C GLY A 18 -12.55 5.39 6.50
N ILE A 19 -13.48 4.48 6.19
CA ILE A 19 -13.84 4.13 4.80
C ILE A 19 -14.42 5.35 4.07
N GLY A 20 -15.34 6.09 4.72
CA GLY A 20 -15.94 7.30 4.17
C GLY A 20 -14.90 8.37 3.85
N GLN A 21 -13.94 8.62 4.74
CA GLN A 21 -12.81 9.52 4.51
C GLN A 21 -11.95 9.06 3.32
N GLY A 22 -11.65 7.76 3.22
CA GLY A 22 -10.92 7.19 2.09
C GLY A 22 -11.65 7.40 0.76
N CYS A 23 -12.96 7.23 0.74
CA CYS A 23 -13.80 7.50 -0.43
C CYS A 23 -13.79 8.98 -0.82
N GLU A 24 -13.89 9.90 0.12
CA GLU A 24 -13.81 11.35 -0.12
C GLU A 24 -12.45 11.76 -0.68
N LEU A 25 -11.37 11.26 -0.08
CA LEU A 25 -10.00 11.52 -0.53
C LEU A 25 -9.75 11.01 -1.95
N SER A 26 -10.26 9.83 -2.28
CA SER A 26 -10.14 9.25 -3.64
C SER A 26 -11.13 9.87 -4.64
N GLY A 27 -12.19 10.52 -4.17
CA GLY A 27 -13.24 11.09 -5.03
C GLY A 27 -14.24 10.05 -5.55
N CYS A 28 -14.39 8.92 -4.86
CA CYS A 28 -15.42 7.93 -5.15
C CYS A 28 -16.58 8.03 -4.16
N ALA A 29 -17.73 7.49 -4.52
CA ALA A 29 -18.89 7.41 -3.66
C ALA A 29 -18.88 6.11 -2.85
N LEU A 30 -19.15 6.19 -1.56
CA LEU A 30 -19.47 5.02 -0.74
C LEU A 30 -20.97 4.73 -0.95
N VAL A 31 -21.29 3.76 -1.80
CA VAL A 31 -22.66 3.51 -2.25
C VAL A 31 -23.40 2.47 -1.42
N GLY A 32 -22.73 1.76 -0.53
CA GLY A 32 -23.35 0.76 0.33
C GLY A 32 -22.33 -0.14 0.99
N GLY A 33 -22.83 -1.06 1.77
CA GLY A 33 -22.06 -2.07 2.46
C GLY A 33 -22.95 -3.11 3.10
N GLU A 34 -22.33 -4.08 3.76
CA GLU A 34 -22.96 -5.16 4.49
C GLU A 34 -22.16 -5.42 5.77
N THR A 35 -22.87 -5.71 6.84
CA THR A 35 -22.28 -6.15 8.11
C THR A 35 -22.80 -7.53 8.46
N ALA A 36 -21.88 -8.45 8.79
CA ALA A 36 -22.25 -9.80 9.20
C ALA A 36 -21.68 -10.14 10.57
N GLU A 37 -22.53 -10.63 11.46
CA GLU A 37 -22.11 -11.30 12.68
C GLU A 37 -22.02 -12.81 12.42
N MET A 38 -20.83 -13.36 12.67
CA MET A 38 -20.51 -14.78 12.49
C MET A 38 -19.89 -15.35 13.77
N PRO A 39 -20.71 -15.60 14.80
CA PRO A 39 -20.23 -16.15 16.08
C PRO A 39 -19.51 -17.49 15.87
N GLY A 40 -18.35 -17.66 16.53
CA GLY A 40 -17.53 -18.85 16.41
C GLY A 40 -16.59 -18.87 15.20
N MET A 41 -16.67 -17.90 14.29
CA MET A 41 -15.72 -17.73 13.20
C MET A 41 -14.66 -16.66 13.54
N TYR A 42 -15.04 -15.63 14.27
CA TYR A 42 -14.15 -14.58 14.80
C TYR A 42 -14.16 -14.64 16.32
N GLU A 43 -12.99 -14.45 16.94
CA GLU A 43 -12.83 -14.48 18.40
C GLU A 43 -12.61 -13.06 18.94
N GLY A 44 -13.20 -12.78 20.11
CA GLY A 44 -13.05 -11.50 20.78
C GLY A 44 -13.46 -10.31 19.92
N ASP A 45 -12.54 -9.35 19.75
CA ASP A 45 -12.75 -8.14 18.97
C ASP A 45 -12.24 -8.26 17.51
N ASP A 46 -11.95 -9.47 17.05
CA ASP A 46 -11.49 -9.69 15.68
C ASP A 46 -12.56 -9.35 14.65
N TYR A 47 -12.15 -8.72 13.57
CA TYR A 47 -13.01 -8.42 12.42
C TYR A 47 -12.23 -8.46 11.11
N ASP A 48 -12.94 -8.66 10.02
CA ASP A 48 -12.45 -8.59 8.65
C ASP A 48 -13.16 -7.53 7.84
N LEU A 49 -12.42 -6.89 6.94
CA LEU A 49 -12.93 -5.91 5.98
C LEU A 49 -12.68 -6.38 4.56
N ALA A 50 -13.72 -6.27 3.71
CA ALA A 50 -13.59 -6.47 2.27
C ALA A 50 -14.24 -5.31 1.53
N GLY A 51 -13.46 -4.68 0.62
CA GLY A 51 -13.94 -3.59 -0.23
C GLY A 51 -14.13 -4.05 -1.67
N PHE A 52 -15.22 -3.60 -2.30
CA PHE A 52 -15.48 -3.76 -3.72
C PHE A 52 -15.48 -2.39 -4.38
N CYS A 53 -14.62 -2.20 -5.37
CA CYS A 53 -14.54 -0.95 -6.12
C CYS A 53 -14.98 -1.21 -7.57
N VAL A 54 -15.94 -0.44 -8.04
CA VAL A 54 -16.42 -0.48 -9.44
C VAL A 54 -16.11 0.87 -10.08
N GLY A 55 -15.48 0.82 -11.24
CA GLY A 55 -15.17 2.00 -12.03
C GLY A 55 -15.38 1.74 -13.51
N VAL A 56 -15.26 2.79 -14.31
CA VAL A 56 -15.32 2.72 -15.77
C VAL A 56 -14.13 3.44 -16.38
N VAL A 57 -13.64 2.92 -17.50
CA VAL A 57 -12.59 3.54 -18.31
C VAL A 57 -12.90 3.30 -19.78
N GLU A 58 -12.59 4.26 -20.64
CA GLU A 58 -12.67 4.06 -22.08
C GLU A 58 -11.66 2.99 -22.50
N LYS A 59 -12.08 2.07 -23.38
CA LYS A 59 -11.24 0.95 -23.82
C LYS A 59 -9.88 1.41 -24.39
N SER A 60 -9.86 2.56 -25.04
CA SER A 60 -8.65 3.17 -25.61
C SER A 60 -7.71 3.78 -24.56
N GLU A 61 -8.20 3.97 -23.33
CA GLU A 61 -7.45 4.60 -22.22
C GLU A 61 -6.98 3.59 -21.17
N ILE A 62 -7.18 2.27 -21.42
CA ILE A 62 -6.69 1.23 -20.53
C ILE A 62 -5.15 1.26 -20.49
N ILE A 63 -4.60 1.35 -19.28
CA ILE A 63 -3.16 1.27 -19.00
C ILE A 63 -2.85 -0.16 -18.60
N ASP A 64 -2.35 -0.96 -19.56
CA ASP A 64 -2.11 -2.40 -19.40
C ASP A 64 -0.62 -2.80 -19.48
N GLY A 65 0.28 -1.83 -19.60
CA GLY A 65 1.73 -2.09 -19.75
C GLY A 65 2.18 -2.41 -21.16
N SER A 66 1.26 -2.60 -22.11
CA SER A 66 1.62 -2.99 -23.50
C SER A 66 2.47 -1.96 -24.26
N LYS A 67 2.45 -0.69 -23.81
CA LYS A 67 3.24 0.41 -24.39
C LYS A 67 4.62 0.57 -23.76
N VAL A 68 4.94 -0.20 -22.75
CA VAL A 68 6.25 -0.12 -22.08
C VAL A 68 7.35 -0.63 -23.01
N SER A 69 8.44 0.08 -23.05
CA SER A 69 9.60 -0.23 -23.89
C SER A 69 10.92 0.03 -23.15
N ALA A 70 11.99 -0.61 -23.62
CA ALA A 70 13.32 -0.35 -23.09
C ALA A 70 13.70 1.12 -23.25
N GLY A 71 14.22 1.73 -22.19
CA GLY A 71 14.56 3.15 -22.12
C GLY A 71 13.47 4.02 -21.46
N ASP A 72 12.31 3.46 -21.16
CA ASP A 72 11.31 4.17 -20.36
C ASP A 72 11.79 4.40 -18.91
N ALA A 73 11.31 5.46 -18.29
CA ALA A 73 11.63 5.81 -16.91
C ALA A 73 10.60 5.24 -15.93
N LEU A 74 11.08 4.72 -14.80
CA LEU A 74 10.26 4.33 -13.66
C LEU A 74 10.36 5.42 -12.59
N ILE A 75 9.24 6.02 -12.23
CA ILE A 75 9.15 7.07 -11.23
C ILE A 75 8.46 6.51 -9.99
N GLY A 76 9.19 6.48 -8.86
CA GLY A 76 8.64 6.09 -7.57
C GLY A 76 7.89 7.24 -6.91
N ILE A 77 6.70 6.95 -6.38
CA ILE A 77 5.90 7.89 -5.58
C ILE A 77 5.92 7.40 -4.13
N ALA A 78 6.19 8.33 -3.21
CA ALA A 78 6.39 8.02 -1.80
C ALA A 78 5.18 7.33 -1.16
N SER A 79 5.46 6.43 -0.23
CA SER A 79 4.49 5.84 0.69
C SER A 79 4.45 6.62 2.01
N SER A 80 3.37 6.46 2.78
CA SER A 80 3.21 7.00 4.13
C SER A 80 3.85 6.12 5.22
N GLY A 81 4.19 4.89 4.87
CA GLY A 81 4.69 3.84 5.77
C GLY A 81 4.50 2.46 5.14
N PRO A 82 4.37 1.39 5.93
CA PRO A 82 4.19 0.03 5.42
C PRO A 82 2.91 -0.16 4.59
N HIS A 83 1.98 0.78 4.65
CA HIS A 83 0.63 0.65 4.11
C HIS A 83 -0.09 -0.53 4.78
N SER A 84 -0.66 -1.45 4.01
CA SER A 84 -1.39 -2.60 4.57
C SER A 84 -0.67 -3.94 4.33
N ASN A 85 0.66 -3.94 4.18
CA ASN A 85 1.42 -5.14 3.83
C ASN A 85 2.57 -5.42 4.81
N GLY A 86 2.91 -6.69 4.96
CA GLY A 86 4.06 -7.13 5.76
C GLY A 86 3.80 -7.19 7.26
N TYR A 87 2.56 -7.07 7.75
CA TYR A 87 2.26 -6.98 9.18
C TYR A 87 2.52 -8.27 9.97
N SER A 88 2.53 -9.43 9.33
CA SER A 88 2.98 -10.67 9.99
C SER A 88 4.43 -10.55 10.44
N LEU A 89 5.31 -10.01 9.57
CA LEU A 89 6.70 -9.74 9.91
C LEU A 89 6.82 -8.60 10.94
N VAL A 90 6.05 -7.51 10.79
CA VAL A 90 6.02 -6.40 11.76
C VAL A 90 5.69 -6.91 13.16
N ARG A 91 4.63 -7.71 13.32
CA ARG A 91 4.24 -8.30 14.61
C ARG A 91 5.34 -9.18 15.16
N LYS A 92 5.98 -9.99 14.31
CA LYS A 92 7.11 -10.84 14.77
C LYS A 92 8.31 -10.02 15.23
N ILE A 93 8.62 -8.92 14.53
CA ILE A 93 9.70 -8.01 14.94
C ILE A 93 9.38 -7.33 16.27
N LEU A 94 8.15 -6.85 16.46
CA LEU A 94 7.70 -6.27 17.74
C LEU A 94 7.83 -7.30 18.89
N GLU A 95 7.42 -8.54 18.66
CA GLU A 95 7.53 -9.63 19.62
C GLU A 95 8.99 -9.89 20.04
N VAL A 96 9.88 -10.07 19.05
CA VAL A 96 11.27 -10.44 19.33
C VAL A 96 12.11 -9.29 19.86
N SER A 97 11.81 -8.06 19.46
CA SER A 97 12.51 -6.87 19.98
C SER A 97 12.01 -6.42 21.35
N GLY A 98 10.79 -6.82 21.74
CA GLY A 98 10.12 -6.33 22.94
C GLY A 98 9.79 -4.83 22.88
N ALA A 99 9.81 -4.23 21.69
CA ALA A 99 9.62 -2.81 21.51
C ALA A 99 8.18 -2.36 21.80
N SER A 100 8.04 -1.22 22.49
CA SER A 100 6.74 -0.59 22.69
C SER A 100 6.34 0.22 21.45
N THR A 101 5.08 0.09 21.01
CA THR A 101 4.51 0.94 19.96
C THR A 101 4.46 2.41 20.34
N ASN A 102 4.55 2.73 21.63
CA ASN A 102 4.61 4.12 22.13
C ASN A 102 6.02 4.71 22.15
N GLN A 103 7.07 3.91 21.83
CA GLN A 103 8.43 4.45 21.76
C GLN A 103 8.57 5.52 20.68
N PRO A 104 9.43 6.54 20.87
CA PRO A 104 9.71 7.55 19.85
C PRO A 104 10.35 6.93 18.59
N LEU A 105 9.95 7.45 17.43
CA LEU A 105 10.56 7.18 16.12
C LEU A 105 10.50 8.48 15.30
N GLY A 106 11.60 9.23 15.28
CA GLY A 106 11.61 10.58 14.72
C GLY A 106 10.64 11.52 15.42
N ASP A 107 9.75 12.13 14.66
CA ASP A 107 8.70 13.05 15.13
C ASP A 107 7.40 12.36 15.58
N LYS A 108 7.34 11.02 15.52
CA LYS A 108 6.16 10.18 15.79
C LYS A 108 6.48 9.12 16.82
N THR A 109 5.46 8.35 17.19
CA THR A 109 5.67 7.05 17.85
C THR A 109 5.82 5.94 16.80
N LEU A 110 6.42 4.84 17.19
CA LEU A 110 6.52 3.64 16.34
C LEU A 110 5.13 3.18 15.88
N GLY A 111 4.14 3.17 16.77
CA GLY A 111 2.76 2.82 16.44
C GLY A 111 2.15 3.75 15.39
N GLN A 112 2.35 5.05 15.53
CA GLN A 112 1.88 6.02 14.52
C GLN A 112 2.54 5.82 13.15
N ALA A 113 3.83 5.49 13.12
CA ALA A 113 4.54 5.23 11.87
C ALA A 113 4.10 3.90 11.23
N LEU A 114 3.86 2.87 12.04
CA LEU A 114 3.36 1.58 11.57
C LEU A 114 1.91 1.66 11.09
N LEU A 115 1.04 2.43 11.75
CA LEU A 115 -0.39 2.54 11.44
C LEU A 115 -0.74 3.73 10.54
N ALA A 116 0.26 4.38 9.93
CA ALA A 116 0.01 5.47 8.99
C ALA A 116 -0.93 4.98 7.86
N PRO A 117 -2.06 5.68 7.61
CA PRO A 117 -2.99 5.29 6.56
C PRO A 117 -2.30 5.19 5.20
N THR A 118 -2.71 4.21 4.40
CA THR A 118 -2.20 4.04 3.03
C THR A 118 -2.41 5.30 2.21
N THR A 119 -1.36 5.79 1.54
CA THR A 119 -1.45 6.95 0.67
C THR A 119 -2.45 6.70 -0.46
N ILE A 120 -3.41 7.60 -0.64
CA ILE A 120 -4.38 7.56 -1.72
C ILE A 120 -3.84 8.35 -2.91
N TYR A 121 -3.44 7.64 -3.97
CA TYR A 121 -2.81 8.21 -5.16
C TYR A 121 -3.79 8.67 -6.23
N VAL A 122 -5.09 8.36 -6.09
CA VAL A 122 -6.09 8.45 -7.15
C VAL A 122 -6.16 9.83 -7.80
N LYS A 123 -6.37 10.90 -7.01
CA LYS A 123 -6.51 12.26 -7.57
C LYS A 123 -5.24 12.75 -8.27
N ALA A 124 -4.07 12.41 -7.69
CA ALA A 124 -2.77 12.78 -8.27
C ALA A 124 -2.54 12.05 -9.61
N LEU A 125 -2.82 10.75 -9.67
CA LEU A 125 -2.68 9.95 -10.89
C LEU A 125 -3.68 10.37 -11.96
N LEU A 126 -4.94 10.60 -11.62
CA LEU A 126 -5.94 11.10 -12.57
C LEU A 126 -5.57 12.48 -13.12
N GLN A 127 -4.90 13.32 -12.34
CA GLN A 127 -4.39 14.59 -12.84
C GLN A 127 -3.17 14.39 -13.75
N LEU A 128 -2.27 13.47 -13.42
CA LEU A 128 -1.10 13.12 -14.23
C LEU A 128 -1.51 12.62 -15.62
N PHE A 129 -2.51 11.75 -15.72
CA PHE A 129 -3.00 11.19 -16.97
C PHE A 129 -3.49 12.24 -17.98
N LYS A 130 -3.82 13.45 -17.52
CA LYS A 130 -4.23 14.55 -18.42
C LYS A 130 -3.08 15.20 -19.16
N SER A 131 -1.84 15.03 -18.70
CA SER A 131 -0.67 15.75 -19.20
C SER A 131 0.50 14.85 -19.59
N VAL A 132 0.51 13.61 -19.11
CA VAL A 132 1.59 12.64 -19.34
C VAL A 132 0.99 11.32 -19.79
N GLU A 133 1.54 10.73 -20.84
CA GLU A 133 1.21 9.36 -21.22
C GLU A 133 1.87 8.38 -20.22
N VAL A 134 1.04 7.80 -19.36
CA VAL A 134 1.47 6.75 -18.44
C VAL A 134 1.31 5.41 -19.13
N LYS A 135 2.40 4.64 -19.18
CA LYS A 135 2.46 3.36 -19.90
C LYS A 135 2.14 2.16 -18.98
N ALA A 136 2.50 2.26 -17.70
CA ALA A 136 2.18 1.27 -16.69
C ALA A 136 2.14 1.91 -15.30
N LEU A 137 1.41 1.25 -14.39
CA LEU A 137 1.30 1.60 -12.97
C LEU A 137 1.51 0.33 -12.14
N SER A 138 2.37 0.42 -11.14
CA SER A 138 2.56 -0.67 -10.16
C SER A 138 2.30 -0.15 -8.76
N HIS A 139 1.20 -0.58 -8.14
CA HIS A 139 0.94 -0.35 -6.72
C HIS A 139 1.76 -1.35 -5.91
N ILE A 140 2.64 -0.85 -5.06
CA ILE A 140 3.56 -1.69 -4.29
C ILE A 140 2.86 -2.21 -3.04
N THR A 141 2.44 -3.46 -3.11
CA THR A 141 1.73 -4.21 -2.08
C THR A 141 2.55 -5.42 -1.61
N GLY A 142 1.91 -6.51 -1.17
CA GLY A 142 2.60 -7.76 -0.84
C GLY A 142 3.43 -8.26 -2.02
N GLY A 143 4.66 -8.66 -1.76
CA GLY A 143 5.67 -8.95 -2.78
C GLY A 143 6.63 -7.78 -3.03
N GLY A 144 6.36 -6.59 -2.48
CA GLY A 144 7.22 -5.41 -2.53
C GLY A 144 7.57 -4.98 -3.95
N LEU A 145 8.71 -4.31 -4.10
CA LEU A 145 9.20 -3.87 -5.42
C LEU A 145 9.51 -5.04 -6.34
N LEU A 146 10.05 -6.14 -5.79
CA LEU A 146 10.57 -7.26 -6.57
C LEU A 146 9.48 -8.03 -7.31
N GLU A 147 8.28 -8.12 -6.75
CA GLU A 147 7.21 -8.91 -7.35
C GLU A 147 6.13 -8.04 -8.03
N ASN A 148 5.89 -6.81 -7.57
CA ASN A 148 4.83 -5.98 -8.14
C ASN A 148 5.25 -5.29 -9.45
N ILE A 149 6.48 -4.78 -9.55
CA ILE A 149 6.93 -4.09 -10.78
C ILE A 149 6.95 -5.03 -11.99
N PRO A 150 7.48 -6.26 -11.92
CA PRO A 150 7.47 -7.16 -13.08
C PRO A 150 6.08 -7.49 -13.62
N ARG A 151 5.04 -7.48 -12.78
CA ARG A 151 3.65 -7.81 -13.20
C ARG A 151 3.08 -6.85 -14.25
N VAL A 152 3.61 -5.64 -14.33
CA VAL A 152 3.12 -4.59 -15.24
C VAL A 152 4.06 -4.32 -16.40
N LEU A 153 5.13 -5.09 -16.51
CA LEU A 153 6.10 -5.00 -17.60
C LEU A 153 5.85 -6.10 -18.64
N PRO A 154 6.09 -5.85 -19.94
CA PRO A 154 6.08 -6.90 -20.94
C PRO A 154 7.28 -7.84 -20.74
N ASP A 155 7.16 -9.10 -21.22
CA ASP A 155 8.13 -10.18 -21.01
C ASP A 155 9.56 -9.88 -21.48
N ASN A 156 9.71 -8.95 -22.41
CA ASN A 156 11.00 -8.53 -22.97
C ASN A 156 11.62 -7.32 -22.25
N CYS A 157 11.02 -6.84 -21.17
CA CYS A 157 11.50 -5.71 -20.40
C CYS A 157 11.86 -6.12 -18.97
N ASN A 158 12.92 -5.49 -18.43
CA ASN A 158 13.30 -5.62 -17.02
C ASN A 158 13.38 -4.24 -16.40
N ALA A 159 13.06 -4.14 -15.10
CA ALA A 159 13.20 -2.92 -14.32
C ALA A 159 14.61 -2.83 -13.72
N GLY A 160 15.32 -1.74 -14.00
CA GLY A 160 16.54 -1.37 -13.27
C GLY A 160 16.19 -0.36 -12.17
N ILE A 161 16.31 -0.76 -10.92
CA ILE A 161 16.00 0.11 -9.77
C ILE A 161 17.29 0.59 -9.13
N ASN A 162 17.53 1.91 -9.15
CA ASN A 162 18.63 2.51 -8.40
C ASN A 162 18.18 2.72 -6.94
N THR A 163 18.63 1.86 -6.05
CA THR A 163 18.27 1.89 -4.62
C THR A 163 18.85 3.09 -3.88
N ASP A 164 19.82 3.79 -4.44
CA ASP A 164 20.40 5.01 -3.87
C ASP A 164 19.61 6.27 -4.23
N SER A 165 18.58 6.15 -5.09
CA SER A 165 17.78 7.30 -5.53
C SER A 165 16.78 7.82 -4.49
N TRP A 166 16.55 7.08 -3.42
CA TRP A 166 15.73 7.53 -2.27
C TRP A 166 16.26 6.99 -0.95
N GLN A 167 15.86 7.65 0.13
CA GLN A 167 16.12 7.16 1.49
C GLN A 167 14.89 6.46 2.04
N TRP A 168 15.10 5.34 2.71
CA TRP A 168 14.02 4.68 3.41
C TRP A 168 13.49 5.55 4.56
N PRO A 169 12.17 5.68 4.72
CA PRO A 169 11.58 6.19 5.95
C PRO A 169 12.08 5.43 7.18
N GLU A 170 12.20 6.13 8.30
CA GLU A 170 12.78 5.58 9.54
C GLU A 170 12.14 4.26 10.00
N VAL A 171 10.84 4.09 9.76
CA VAL A 171 10.12 2.87 10.12
C VAL A 171 10.69 1.62 9.43
N PHE A 172 11.15 1.72 8.17
CA PHE A 172 11.75 0.58 7.48
C PHE A 172 13.18 0.30 7.95
N ASN A 173 13.95 1.34 8.26
CA ASN A 173 15.26 1.19 8.88
C ASN A 173 15.12 0.53 10.26
N TRP A 174 14.13 0.94 11.04
CA TRP A 174 13.83 0.35 12.33
C TRP A 174 13.44 -1.14 12.18
N LEU A 175 12.52 -1.46 11.27
CA LEU A 175 12.10 -2.84 11.01
C LEU A 175 13.28 -3.73 10.59
N GLN A 176 14.13 -3.23 9.69
CA GLN A 176 15.31 -3.96 9.25
C GLN A 176 16.26 -4.25 10.40
N GLN A 177 16.60 -3.24 11.18
CA GLN A 177 17.57 -3.35 12.27
C GLN A 177 17.06 -4.25 13.41
N GLN A 178 15.82 -4.03 13.87
CA GLN A 178 15.27 -4.81 14.99
C GLN A 178 14.93 -6.24 14.60
N GLY A 179 14.55 -6.46 13.35
CA GLY A 179 14.25 -7.78 12.82
C GLY A 179 15.47 -8.51 12.25
N ASN A 180 16.61 -7.85 12.15
CA ASN A 180 17.80 -8.34 11.41
C ASN A 180 17.40 -8.90 10.04
N VAL A 181 16.57 -8.13 9.30
CA VAL A 181 16.00 -8.55 8.02
C VAL A 181 16.98 -8.23 6.89
N GLU A 182 17.25 -9.22 6.05
CA GLU A 182 18.09 -9.04 4.86
C GLU A 182 17.48 -8.00 3.92
N THR A 183 18.32 -7.17 3.28
CA THR A 183 17.86 -6.05 2.42
C THR A 183 16.94 -6.52 1.28
N ASN A 184 17.26 -7.65 0.65
CA ASN A 184 16.40 -8.21 -0.40
C ASN A 184 15.03 -8.64 0.13
N GLU A 185 14.96 -9.12 1.37
CA GLU A 185 13.70 -9.50 1.99
C GLU A 185 12.88 -8.27 2.38
N MET A 186 13.53 -7.16 2.76
CA MET A 186 12.86 -5.87 2.93
C MET A 186 12.17 -5.44 1.64
N TYR A 187 12.86 -5.49 0.49
CA TYR A 187 12.28 -5.15 -0.82
C TYR A 187 11.23 -6.14 -1.33
N ARG A 188 11.19 -7.35 -0.80
CA ARG A 188 10.16 -8.34 -1.11
C ARG A 188 8.92 -8.19 -0.23
N THR A 189 9.11 -7.86 1.04
CA THR A 189 8.01 -7.81 2.01
C THR A 189 7.35 -6.42 2.06
N PHE A 190 8.15 -5.36 1.94
CA PHE A 190 7.71 -3.98 2.14
C PHE A 190 7.89 -3.13 0.89
N ASN A 191 7.20 -2.00 0.88
CA ASN A 191 7.35 -0.97 -0.14
C ASN A 191 8.62 -0.11 0.04
N CYS A 192 9.28 -0.18 1.19
CA CYS A 192 10.51 0.54 1.56
C CYS A 192 10.48 2.05 1.24
N GLY A 193 9.30 2.66 1.33
CA GLY A 193 9.10 4.10 1.08
C GLY A 193 8.56 4.44 -0.31
N VAL A 194 8.39 3.47 -1.20
CA VAL A 194 7.83 3.67 -2.55
C VAL A 194 6.52 2.89 -2.66
N GLY A 195 5.40 3.58 -2.57
CA GLY A 195 4.08 2.93 -2.57
C GLY A 195 3.45 2.78 -3.96
N MET A 196 3.89 3.56 -4.94
CA MET A 196 3.43 3.49 -6.33
C MET A 196 4.61 3.71 -7.27
N VAL A 197 4.66 2.97 -8.37
CA VAL A 197 5.62 3.20 -9.45
C VAL A 197 4.86 3.50 -10.74
N VAL A 198 5.28 4.54 -11.44
CA VAL A 198 4.71 4.99 -12.72
C VAL A 198 5.75 4.83 -13.80
N CYS A 199 5.39 4.19 -14.92
CA CYS A 199 6.25 4.06 -16.10
C CYS A 199 5.84 5.08 -17.15
N VAL A 200 6.82 5.88 -17.61
CA VAL A 200 6.65 6.94 -18.61
C VAL A 200 7.82 6.96 -19.60
N ALA A 201 7.68 7.65 -20.73
CA ALA A 201 8.81 7.92 -21.62
C ALA A 201 9.90 8.74 -20.90
N GLN A 202 11.14 8.56 -21.29
CA GLN A 202 12.32 9.23 -20.68
C GLN A 202 12.61 10.58 -21.38
N GLU A 203 11.68 11.36 -21.77
CA GLU A 203 11.96 12.68 -22.35
C GLU A 203 12.17 13.76 -21.31
#